data_be365cd601577bd11034a292496b445a
#
_entry.id   be365cd601577bd11034a292496b445a
#
_cell.length_a   1.000
_cell.length_b   1.000
_cell.length_c   1.000
_cell.angle_alpha   90.00
_cell.angle_beta   90.00
_cell.angle_gamma   90.00
#
_symmetry.space_group_name_H-M   'P 1'
#
loop_
_entity.id
_entity.type
_entity.pdbx_description
1 polymer ?
#
loop_
_entity_poly.entity_id
_entity_poly.type
_entity_poly.pdbx_seq_one_letter_code
_entity_poly.pdbx_strand_id
1 'polypeptide(L)'
;MSDNNQALKDAGLKVTLPRLKILEVLQQPECQHISAEELYKKLIDLGEEIGLATVYRVLNQFDDAGIVTRHHFEGGKSVFELSTQHHHDHLVCLDCGEVIEFSDDVIEQRQKEIAEKYNVQLTNHSLYLYGKCGSEGSCKDNPNAHKPKK
;
A
#
# COMPACT_ATOMS: atom_id res chain seq x y z
N MET A 1 14.49 13.16 -9.60
CA MET A 1 15.42 13.35 -8.47
C MET A 1 15.12 14.59 -7.65
N SER A 2 14.94 15.76 -8.27
CA SER A 2 14.54 16.98 -7.56
C SER A 2 13.19 16.84 -6.85
N ASP A 3 12.28 16.07 -7.42
CA ASP A 3 10.93 15.89 -6.89
C ASP A 3 10.92 15.09 -5.58
N ASN A 4 11.79 14.08 -5.45
CA ASN A 4 11.87 13.29 -4.21
C ASN A 4 12.47 14.14 -3.06
N ASN A 5 13.46 14.94 -3.35
CA ASN A 5 14.03 15.87 -2.36
C ASN A 5 12.95 16.83 -1.87
N GLN A 6 12.18 17.38 -2.79
CA GLN A 6 11.12 18.32 -2.44
C GLN A 6 9.99 17.64 -1.66
N ALA A 7 9.62 16.42 -2.05
CA ALA A 7 8.60 15.66 -1.34
C ALA A 7 8.97 15.42 0.13
N LEU A 8 10.24 15.10 0.40
CA LEU A 8 10.71 14.92 1.77
C LEU A 8 10.68 16.22 2.56
N LYS A 9 11.12 17.32 1.95
CA LYS A 9 11.10 18.64 2.60
C LYS A 9 9.68 19.10 2.90
N ASP A 10 8.76 18.91 1.96
CA ASP A 10 7.36 19.29 2.13
C ASP A 10 6.70 18.49 3.26
N ALA A 11 7.15 17.27 3.48
CA ALA A 11 6.68 16.41 4.59
C ALA A 11 7.38 16.72 5.92
N GLY A 12 8.30 17.69 5.94
CA GLY A 12 9.04 18.06 7.14
C GLY A 12 10.19 17.14 7.48
N LEU A 13 10.64 16.35 6.53
CA LEU A 13 11.72 15.38 6.74
C LEU A 13 13.03 15.86 6.11
N LYS A 14 14.14 15.56 6.78
CA LYS A 14 15.47 15.82 6.22
C LYS A 14 15.72 14.87 5.05
N VAL A 15 16.40 15.37 4.03
CA VAL A 15 16.84 14.57 2.89
C VAL A 15 18.07 13.76 3.32
N THR A 16 17.90 12.43 3.34
CA THR A 16 18.98 11.51 3.62
C THR A 16 19.03 10.44 2.54
N LEU A 17 20.17 9.80 2.35
CA LEU A 17 20.33 8.79 1.32
C LEU A 17 19.38 7.59 1.54
N PRO A 18 19.24 7.02 2.76
CA PRO A 18 18.28 5.95 2.97
C PRO A 18 16.84 6.34 2.62
N ARG A 19 16.41 7.54 3.00
CA ARG A 19 15.05 8.03 2.68
C ARG A 19 14.84 8.15 1.18
N LEU A 20 15.80 8.68 0.45
CA LEU A 20 15.71 8.81 -1.00
C LEU A 20 15.65 7.45 -1.68
N LYS A 21 16.47 6.52 -1.27
CA LYS A 21 16.53 5.17 -1.86
C LYS A 21 15.23 4.40 -1.61
N ILE A 22 14.70 4.48 -0.41
CA ILE A 22 13.43 3.83 -0.08
C ILE A 22 12.29 4.46 -0.88
N LEU A 23 12.26 5.77 -0.99
CA LEU A 23 11.22 6.45 -1.77
C LEU A 23 11.28 6.05 -3.26
N GLU A 24 12.48 5.95 -3.84
CA GLU A 24 12.67 5.50 -5.22
C GLU A 24 12.09 4.10 -5.44
N VAL A 25 12.34 3.16 -4.52
CA VAL A 25 11.81 1.79 -4.61
C VAL A 25 10.29 1.79 -4.51
N LEU A 26 9.73 2.57 -3.59
CA LEU A 26 8.28 2.66 -3.41
C LEU A 26 7.56 3.21 -4.65
N GLN A 27 8.25 3.95 -5.49
CA GLN A 27 7.68 4.53 -6.71
C GLN A 27 7.64 3.54 -7.88
N GLN A 28 8.29 2.39 -7.76
CA GLN A 28 8.27 1.37 -8.80
C GLN A 28 6.90 0.69 -8.88
N PRO A 29 6.38 0.43 -10.10
CA PRO A 29 5.04 -0.15 -10.25
C PRO A 29 4.85 -1.48 -9.53
N GLU A 30 5.87 -2.34 -9.49
CA GLU A 30 5.83 -3.63 -8.81
C GLU A 30 5.88 -3.52 -7.29
N CYS A 31 6.12 -2.33 -6.75
CA CYS A 31 6.26 -2.09 -5.32
C CYS A 31 5.11 -1.27 -4.72
N GLN A 32 3.94 -1.26 -5.37
CA GLN A 32 2.80 -0.47 -4.92
C GLN A 32 2.25 -0.91 -3.57
N HIS A 33 2.33 -2.19 -3.27
CA HIS A 33 1.92 -2.74 -1.97
C HIS A 33 3.03 -3.65 -1.48
N ILE A 34 3.93 -3.12 -0.66
CA ILE A 34 5.17 -3.82 -0.31
C ILE A 34 5.33 -3.85 1.22
N SER A 35 5.74 -5.01 1.75
CA SER A 35 6.11 -5.12 3.16
C SER A 35 7.52 -4.57 3.39
N ALA A 36 7.86 -4.32 4.66
CA ALA A 36 9.20 -3.84 5.01
C ALA A 36 10.28 -4.86 4.62
N GLU A 37 9.99 -6.15 4.79
CA GLU A 37 10.92 -7.22 4.45
C GLU A 37 11.16 -7.33 2.94
N GLU A 38 10.08 -7.20 2.15
CA GLU A 38 10.19 -7.19 0.69
C GLU A 38 10.98 -5.98 0.20
N LEU A 39 10.74 -4.81 0.80
CA LEU A 39 11.49 -3.59 0.51
C LEU A 39 12.98 -3.77 0.82
N TYR A 40 13.28 -4.38 1.96
CA TYR A 40 14.66 -4.67 2.36
C TYR A 40 15.35 -5.57 1.32
N LYS A 41 14.68 -6.62 0.85
CA LYS A 41 15.22 -7.50 -0.18
C LYS A 41 15.47 -6.76 -1.49
N LYS A 42 14.56 -5.89 -1.89
CA LYS A 42 14.75 -5.06 -3.09
C LYS A 42 15.98 -4.16 -2.98
N LEU A 43 16.20 -3.56 -1.81
CA LEU A 43 17.37 -2.73 -1.57
C LEU A 43 18.67 -3.54 -1.64
N ILE A 44 18.69 -4.74 -1.10
CA ILE A 44 19.85 -5.65 -1.21
C ILE A 44 20.13 -5.96 -2.68
N ASP A 45 19.09 -6.28 -3.46
CA ASP A 45 19.24 -6.61 -4.88
C ASP A 45 19.79 -5.43 -5.68
N LEU A 46 19.51 -4.20 -5.23
CA LEU A 46 20.05 -2.98 -5.84
C LEU A 46 21.44 -2.61 -5.37
N GLY A 47 22.02 -3.42 -4.46
CA GLY A 47 23.36 -3.19 -3.91
C GLY A 47 23.40 -2.11 -2.82
N GLU A 48 22.25 -1.76 -2.26
CA GLU A 48 22.19 -0.74 -1.21
C GLU A 48 22.45 -1.35 0.17
N GLU A 49 23.29 -0.70 0.96
CA GLU A 49 23.63 -1.16 2.31
C GLU A 49 22.74 -0.48 3.35
N ILE A 50 21.45 -0.81 3.33
CA ILE A 50 20.47 -0.27 4.27
C ILE A 50 19.91 -1.43 5.08
N GLY A 51 20.07 -1.38 6.40
CA GLY A 51 19.63 -2.45 7.30
C GLY A 51 18.11 -2.47 7.47
N LEU A 52 17.57 -3.63 7.84
CA LEU A 52 16.14 -3.83 8.04
C LEU A 52 15.56 -2.87 9.10
N ALA A 53 16.29 -2.63 10.19
CA ALA A 53 15.86 -1.70 11.23
C ALA A 53 15.70 -0.27 10.69
N THR A 54 16.59 0.15 9.78
CA THR A 54 16.51 1.45 9.13
C THR A 54 15.30 1.51 8.20
N VAL A 55 15.03 0.43 7.46
CA VAL A 55 13.85 0.34 6.58
C VAL A 55 12.57 0.56 7.41
N TYR A 56 12.41 -0.16 8.52
CA TYR A 56 11.27 0.01 9.41
C TYR A 56 11.15 1.44 9.95
N ARG A 57 12.26 2.01 10.38
CA ARG A 57 12.28 3.38 10.92
C ARG A 57 11.84 4.39 9.87
N VAL A 58 12.37 4.28 8.66
CA VAL A 58 12.01 5.20 7.56
C VAL A 58 10.55 5.04 7.16
N LEU A 59 10.07 3.80 7.04
CA LEU A 59 8.66 3.56 6.70
C LEU A 59 7.71 4.12 7.77
N ASN A 60 8.06 3.98 9.05
CA ASN A 60 7.27 4.57 10.13
C ASN A 60 7.27 6.10 10.06
N GLN A 61 8.40 6.70 9.75
CA GLN A 61 8.50 8.15 9.57
C GLN A 61 7.68 8.62 8.38
N PHE A 62 7.69 7.87 7.28
CA PHE A 62 6.89 8.16 6.10
C PHE A 62 5.39 8.01 6.37
N ASP A 63 5.00 7.03 7.16
CA ASP A 63 3.60 6.85 7.58
C ASP A 63 3.13 8.04 8.43
N ASP A 64 3.93 8.43 9.43
CA ASP A 64 3.63 9.58 10.29
C ASP A 64 3.55 10.89 9.51
N ALA A 65 4.37 11.03 8.47
CA ALA A 65 4.42 12.23 7.64
C ALA A 65 3.40 12.23 6.49
N GLY A 66 2.64 11.13 6.32
CA GLY A 66 1.63 11.03 5.27
C GLY A 66 2.19 10.72 3.88
N ILE A 67 3.46 10.36 3.76
CA ILE A 67 4.07 9.97 2.49
C ILE A 67 3.59 8.59 2.05
N VAL A 68 3.46 7.65 3.02
CA VAL A 68 2.93 6.31 2.77
C VAL A 68 1.73 6.05 3.67
N THR A 69 0.92 5.09 3.26
CA THR A 69 -0.17 4.56 4.06
C THR A 69 0.18 3.12 4.42
N ARG A 70 0.06 2.80 5.71
CA ARG A 70 0.26 1.44 6.20
C ARG A 70 -1.09 0.72 6.20
N HIS A 71 -1.12 -0.48 5.64
CA HIS A 71 -2.28 -1.37 5.69
C HIS A 71 -1.94 -2.61 6.48
N HIS A 72 -2.76 -2.92 7.48
CA HIS A 72 -2.67 -4.15 8.25
C HIS A 72 -3.69 -5.13 7.70
N PHE A 73 -3.22 -6.09 6.91
CA PHE A 73 -4.11 -7.09 6.33
C PHE A 73 -4.22 -8.30 7.26
N GLU A 74 -5.31 -9.04 7.10
CA GLU A 74 -5.52 -10.30 7.81
C GLU A 74 -4.35 -11.25 7.53
N GLY A 75 -3.91 -12.00 8.55
CA GLY A 75 -2.72 -12.84 8.47
C GLY A 75 -1.48 -12.20 9.07
N GLY A 76 -1.60 -11.00 9.66
CA GLY A 76 -0.53 -10.33 10.39
C GLY A 76 0.50 -9.61 9.53
N LYS A 77 0.25 -9.49 8.22
CA LYS A 77 1.19 -8.85 7.31
C LYS A 77 0.84 -7.37 7.13
N SER A 78 1.81 -6.49 7.37
CA SER A 78 1.65 -5.06 7.08
C SER A 78 2.28 -4.75 5.73
N VAL A 79 1.58 -3.99 4.89
CA VAL A 79 2.11 -3.50 3.63
C VAL A 79 2.03 -1.98 3.61
N PHE A 80 2.90 -1.38 2.82
CA PHE A 80 2.99 0.06 2.66
C PHE A 80 2.76 0.42 1.20
N GLU A 81 2.05 1.53 1.00
CA GLU A 81 1.89 2.09 -0.34
C GLU A 81 2.08 3.60 -0.27
N LEU A 82 2.53 4.20 -1.36
CA LEU A 82 2.60 5.66 -1.45
C LEU A 82 1.19 6.23 -1.32
N SER A 83 1.03 7.24 -0.47
CA SER A 83 -0.26 7.91 -0.30
C SER A 83 -0.64 8.60 -1.60
N THR A 84 -1.86 8.34 -2.08
CA THR A 84 -2.39 8.96 -3.29
C THR A 84 -3.53 9.90 -2.92
N GLN A 85 -3.80 10.85 -3.79
CA GLN A 85 -4.93 11.76 -3.61
C GLN A 85 -6.28 11.08 -3.91
N HIS A 86 -6.24 9.93 -4.57
CA HIS A 86 -7.44 9.18 -4.93
C HIS A 86 -7.67 8.06 -3.94
N HIS A 87 -8.86 8.06 -3.35
CA HIS A 87 -9.27 6.99 -2.45
C HIS A 87 -9.53 5.71 -3.24
N HIS A 88 -9.02 4.60 -2.74
CA HIS A 88 -9.34 3.28 -3.28
C HIS A 88 -9.43 2.26 -2.15
N ASP A 89 -10.16 1.19 -2.41
CA ASP A 89 -10.33 0.08 -1.51
C ASP A 89 -9.45 -1.09 -1.96
N HIS A 90 -9.31 -2.10 -1.13
CA HIS A 90 -8.37 -3.18 -1.37
C HIS A 90 -9.05 -4.54 -1.29
N LEU A 91 -8.76 -5.39 -2.27
CA LEU A 91 -9.16 -6.80 -2.28
C LEU A 91 -7.88 -7.64 -2.20
N VAL A 92 -7.78 -8.44 -1.16
CA VAL A 92 -6.56 -9.23 -0.87
C VAL A 92 -6.84 -10.70 -1.12
N CYS A 93 -6.03 -11.33 -1.95
CA CYS A 93 -6.07 -12.77 -2.14
C CYS A 93 -5.23 -13.43 -1.05
N LEU A 94 -5.85 -14.25 -0.21
CA LEU A 94 -5.17 -14.93 0.89
C LEU A 94 -4.27 -16.08 0.41
N ASP A 95 -4.48 -16.58 -0.81
CA ASP A 95 -3.67 -17.65 -1.35
C ASP A 95 -2.33 -17.18 -1.91
N CYS A 96 -2.33 -16.07 -2.68
CA CYS A 96 -1.10 -15.57 -3.31
C CYS A 96 -0.60 -14.25 -2.74
N GLY A 97 -1.41 -13.57 -1.92
CA GLY A 97 -1.06 -12.29 -1.33
C GLY A 97 -1.20 -11.09 -2.27
N GLU A 98 -1.74 -11.29 -3.47
CA GLU A 98 -1.97 -10.18 -4.39
C GLU A 98 -2.97 -9.19 -3.80
N VAL A 99 -2.69 -7.90 -3.95
CA VAL A 99 -3.57 -6.82 -3.51
C VAL A 99 -4.09 -6.10 -4.74
N ILE A 100 -5.41 -6.08 -4.87
CA ILE A 100 -6.11 -5.43 -5.99
C ILE A 100 -6.75 -4.16 -5.46
N GLU A 101 -6.49 -3.06 -6.11
CA GLU A 101 -7.15 -1.79 -5.82
C GLU A 101 -8.45 -1.69 -6.62
N PHE A 102 -9.50 -1.22 -5.97
CA PHE A 102 -10.76 -0.98 -6.65
C PHE A 102 -11.48 0.21 -6.05
N SER A 103 -12.42 0.75 -6.80
CA SER A 103 -13.31 1.80 -6.34
C SER A 103 -14.71 1.49 -6.86
N ASP A 104 -15.72 1.61 -6.01
CA ASP A 104 -17.10 1.32 -6.37
C ASP A 104 -18.02 2.39 -5.80
N ASP A 105 -18.70 3.09 -6.68
CA ASP A 105 -19.57 4.21 -6.31
C ASP A 105 -20.75 3.76 -5.46
N VAL A 106 -21.26 2.55 -5.68
CA VAL A 106 -22.38 2.00 -4.91
C VAL A 106 -21.98 1.76 -3.46
N ILE A 107 -20.79 1.18 -3.26
CA ILE A 107 -20.25 0.93 -1.91
C ILE A 107 -20.06 2.27 -1.20
N GLU A 108 -19.45 3.25 -1.86
CA GLU A 108 -19.19 4.55 -1.26
C GLU A 108 -20.51 5.27 -0.91
N GLN A 109 -21.49 5.19 -1.76
CA GLN A 109 -22.79 5.81 -1.50
C GLN A 109 -23.46 5.17 -0.29
N ARG A 110 -23.42 3.84 -0.17
CA ARG A 110 -24.00 3.14 0.99
C ARG A 110 -23.28 3.51 2.29
N GLN A 111 -21.99 3.71 2.26
CA GLN A 111 -21.25 4.15 3.44
C GLN A 111 -21.70 5.53 3.91
N LYS A 112 -21.93 6.45 2.98
CA LYS A 112 -22.44 7.79 3.30
C LYS A 112 -23.84 7.72 3.90
N GLU A 113 -24.72 6.91 3.33
CA GLU A 113 -26.07 6.70 3.84
C GLU A 113 -26.07 6.14 5.27
N ILE A 114 -25.17 5.20 5.56
CA ILE A 114 -25.04 4.65 6.89
C ILE A 114 -24.59 5.73 7.88
N ALA A 115 -23.62 6.54 7.52
CA ALA A 115 -23.12 7.62 8.36
C ALA A 115 -24.24 8.63 8.66
N GLU A 116 -25.03 9.00 7.65
CA GLU A 116 -26.16 9.91 7.80
C GLU A 116 -27.22 9.33 8.74
N LYS A 117 -27.51 8.02 8.59
CA LYS A 117 -28.49 7.33 9.43
C LYS A 117 -28.15 7.43 10.93
N TYR A 118 -26.86 7.45 11.25
CA TYR A 118 -26.39 7.51 12.64
C TYR A 118 -25.92 8.91 13.04
N ASN A 119 -26.19 9.92 12.22
CA ASN A 119 -25.84 11.32 12.48
C ASN A 119 -24.32 11.52 12.68
N VAL A 120 -23.53 10.81 11.89
CA VAL A 120 -22.07 10.89 11.92
C VAL A 120 -21.58 11.49 10.61
N GLN A 121 -20.67 12.44 10.70
CA GLN A 121 -19.99 12.97 9.52
C GLN A 121 -18.81 12.06 9.16
N LEU A 122 -18.88 11.42 8.00
CA LEU A 122 -17.83 10.51 7.56
C LEU A 122 -16.61 11.31 7.13
N THR A 123 -15.47 11.08 7.77
CA THR A 123 -14.22 11.74 7.43
C THR A 123 -13.30 10.85 6.59
N ASN A 124 -13.32 9.55 6.82
CA ASN A 124 -12.49 8.59 6.10
C ASN A 124 -13.01 7.19 6.32
N HIS A 125 -12.61 6.25 5.48
CA HIS A 125 -12.88 4.83 5.68
C HIS A 125 -11.78 3.98 5.08
N SER A 126 -11.69 2.74 5.53
CA SER A 126 -10.82 1.72 4.96
C SER A 126 -11.65 0.47 4.74
N LEU A 127 -11.61 -0.08 3.55
CA LEU A 127 -12.33 -1.29 3.21
C LEU A 127 -11.35 -2.32 2.66
N TYR A 128 -11.27 -3.46 3.35
CA TYR A 128 -10.44 -4.58 2.93
C TYR A 128 -11.34 -5.79 2.73
N LEU A 129 -11.35 -6.33 1.53
CA LEU A 129 -12.03 -7.58 1.21
C LEU A 129 -10.98 -8.67 1.14
N TYR A 130 -11.25 -9.80 1.76
CA TYR A 130 -10.35 -10.95 1.77
C TYR A 130 -11.01 -12.13 1.07
N GLY A 131 -10.26 -12.77 0.20
CA GLY A 131 -10.77 -13.91 -0.52
C GLY A 131 -9.68 -14.90 -0.89
N LYS A 132 -10.10 -16.01 -1.46
CA LYS A 132 -9.20 -17.03 -1.97
C LYS A 132 -9.43 -17.18 -3.47
N CYS A 133 -8.46 -17.74 -4.17
CA CYS A 133 -8.65 -18.06 -5.59
C CYS A 133 -9.88 -18.94 -5.77
N GLY A 134 -10.88 -18.46 -6.50
CA GLY A 134 -12.16 -19.14 -6.66
C GLY A 134 -12.20 -20.15 -7.79
N SER A 135 -11.11 -20.35 -8.51
CA SER A 135 -11.04 -21.29 -9.63
C SER A 135 -10.22 -22.53 -9.25
N GLU A 136 -10.45 -23.61 -9.95
CA GLU A 136 -9.63 -24.82 -9.83
C GLU A 136 -8.19 -24.48 -10.21
N GLY A 137 -7.32 -24.55 -9.24
CA GLY A 137 -5.92 -24.23 -9.40
C GLY A 137 -5.47 -23.01 -8.60
N SER A 138 -4.20 -22.97 -8.28
CA SER A 138 -3.60 -21.88 -7.55
C SER A 138 -3.53 -20.62 -8.43
N CYS A 139 -3.90 -19.47 -7.87
CA CYS A 139 -3.74 -18.20 -8.58
C CYS A 139 -2.27 -17.90 -8.93
N LYS A 140 -1.34 -18.57 -8.29
CA LYS A 140 0.10 -18.45 -8.61
C LYS A 140 0.41 -18.99 -10.02
N ASP A 141 -0.38 -19.93 -10.51
CA ASP A 141 -0.16 -20.57 -11.81
C ASP A 141 -0.96 -19.89 -12.94
N ASN A 142 -1.79 -18.90 -12.60
CA ASN A 142 -2.65 -18.24 -13.57
C ASN A 142 -2.50 -16.72 -13.47
N PRO A 143 -1.74 -16.09 -14.38
CA PRO A 143 -1.51 -14.65 -14.35
C PRO A 143 -2.78 -13.81 -14.56
N ASN A 144 -3.88 -14.43 -14.99
CA ASN A 144 -5.15 -13.74 -15.22
C ASN A 144 -6.18 -14.02 -14.13
N ALA A 145 -5.80 -14.73 -13.05
CA ALA A 145 -6.72 -15.19 -12.02
C ALA A 145 -7.55 -14.06 -11.40
N HIS A 146 -6.96 -12.87 -11.26
CA HIS A 146 -7.60 -11.73 -10.61
C HIS A 146 -7.95 -10.59 -11.56
N LYS A 147 -7.96 -10.83 -12.85
CA LYS A 147 -8.42 -9.82 -13.80
C LYS A 147 -9.94 -9.69 -13.75
N PRO A 148 -10.48 -8.47 -13.80
CA PRO A 148 -11.92 -8.29 -13.77
C PRO A 148 -12.63 -9.02 -14.90
N LYS A 149 -13.73 -9.66 -14.57
CA LYS A 149 -14.61 -10.24 -15.59
C LYS A 149 -15.41 -9.13 -16.25
N LYS A 150 -15.54 -9.21 -17.54
CA LYS A 150 -16.37 -8.26 -18.30
C LYS A 150 -17.86 -8.60 -18.12
#